data_a84130d2bc863ea6cbfda8df0ea0e6a9
#
_entry.id   a84130d2bc863ea6cbfda8df0ea0e6a9
#
_cell.length_a   1.000
_cell.length_b   1.000
_cell.length_c   1.000
_cell.angle_alpha   90.00
_cell.angle_beta   90.00
_cell.angle_gamma   90.00
#
_symmetry.space_group_name_H-M   'P 1'
#
loop_
_entity.id
_entity.type
_entity.pdbx_description
1 polymer ?
#
loop_
_entity_poly.entity_id
_entity_poly.type
_entity_poly.pdbx_seq_one_letter_code
_entity_poly.pdbx_strand_id
1 'polypeptide(L)'
;MVSLKGTQTEKNLLIAFAGESQARNRYTFYASAAKKEGFQAISKIFLETAEQEKEHASRLFKFLEGGDLEITAAFPAGKIGTTLENLQAAAYGEHEENTEMYPKFAQIAAQEGFPAIAEILKNIGYAERYHEARFRALAEAIESGTLFKQDKIVMWRCTNCGMWHIGTEAPSVCPACLHDQGYFISEGVTARCDTNEGFCEYSAIEE
;
A
#
# COMPACT_ATOMS: atom_id res chain seq x y z
N MET A 1 14.98 27.68 13.34
CA MET A 1 14.76 26.23 13.13
C MET A 1 16.13 25.58 13.03
N VAL A 2 16.32 24.42 13.59
CA VAL A 2 17.55 23.65 13.44
C VAL A 2 17.60 23.15 11.99
N SER A 3 18.73 23.30 11.28
CA SER A 3 18.91 22.82 9.91
C SER A 3 19.05 21.30 9.89
N LEU A 4 18.48 20.67 8.86
CA LEU A 4 18.64 19.24 8.59
C LEU A 4 20.01 18.90 7.99
N LYS A 5 20.72 19.89 7.40
CA LYS A 5 21.94 19.65 6.65
C LYS A 5 23.02 18.94 7.46
N GLY A 6 23.50 17.83 6.91
CA GLY A 6 24.56 17.01 7.50
C GLY A 6 24.09 16.05 8.59
N THR A 7 22.78 15.99 8.91
CA THR A 7 22.21 15.09 9.89
C THR A 7 21.93 13.69 9.31
N GLN A 8 21.78 12.69 10.18
CA GLN A 8 21.33 11.37 9.75
C GLN A 8 19.86 11.41 9.30
N THR A 9 19.04 12.28 9.89
CA THR A 9 17.65 12.51 9.48
C THR A 9 17.56 12.98 8.04
N GLU A 10 18.43 13.90 7.58
CA GLU A 10 18.46 14.31 6.17
C GLU A 10 18.70 13.12 5.23
N LYS A 11 19.69 12.27 5.56
CA LYS A 11 19.98 11.05 4.77
C LYS A 11 18.81 10.07 4.78
N ASN A 12 18.20 9.85 5.95
CA ASN A 12 17.06 8.95 6.10
C ASN A 12 15.84 9.44 5.29
N LEU A 13 15.59 10.75 5.27
CA LEU A 13 14.53 11.33 4.45
C LEU A 13 14.76 11.10 2.95
N LEU A 14 16.01 11.26 2.48
CA LEU A 14 16.33 11.00 1.07
C LEU A 14 16.28 9.51 0.73
N ILE A 15 16.68 8.62 1.66
CA ILE A 15 16.56 7.16 1.48
C ILE A 15 15.08 6.77 1.39
N ALA A 16 14.24 7.25 2.31
CA ALA A 16 12.81 7.00 2.27
C ALA A 16 12.17 7.55 0.98
N PHE A 17 12.46 8.79 0.59
CA PHE A 17 12.00 9.37 -0.67
C PHE A 17 12.37 8.49 -1.89
N ALA A 18 13.60 7.96 -1.93
CA ALA A 18 14.03 7.06 -3.01
C ALA A 18 13.25 5.73 -2.97
N GLY A 19 12.98 5.18 -1.79
CA GLY A 19 12.18 3.97 -1.57
C GLY A 19 10.75 4.14 -2.10
N GLU A 20 10.05 5.19 -1.66
CA GLU A 20 8.69 5.53 -2.10
C GLU A 20 8.60 5.76 -3.61
N SER A 21 9.59 6.49 -4.17
CA SER A 21 9.66 6.72 -5.62
C SER A 21 9.80 5.44 -6.42
N GLN A 22 10.51 4.45 -5.90
CA GLN A 22 10.65 3.13 -6.51
C GLN A 22 9.38 2.28 -6.30
N ALA A 23 8.79 2.27 -5.09
CA ALA A 23 7.55 1.57 -4.77
C ALA A 23 6.43 2.03 -5.72
N ARG A 24 6.26 3.35 -5.90
CA ARG A 24 5.35 3.93 -6.89
C ARG A 24 5.53 3.34 -8.28
N ASN A 25 6.77 3.27 -8.78
CA ASN A 25 7.03 2.72 -10.10
C ASN A 25 6.77 1.21 -10.15
N ARG A 26 7.23 0.43 -9.15
CA ARG A 26 6.97 -1.01 -9.05
C ARG A 26 5.48 -1.31 -9.09
N TYR A 27 4.67 -0.60 -8.30
CA TYR A 27 3.21 -0.82 -8.26
C TYR A 27 2.52 -0.46 -9.57
N THR A 28 3.01 0.54 -10.30
CA THR A 28 2.54 0.82 -11.67
C THR A 28 2.84 -0.35 -12.63
N PHE A 29 4.00 -0.98 -12.50
CA PHE A 29 4.35 -2.16 -13.31
C PHE A 29 3.53 -3.39 -12.90
N TYR A 30 3.33 -3.61 -11.60
CA TYR A 30 2.49 -4.69 -11.07
C TYR A 30 1.02 -4.52 -11.46
N ALA A 31 0.51 -3.30 -11.47
CA ALA A 31 -0.82 -2.99 -11.99
C ALA A 31 -0.99 -3.41 -13.46
N SER A 32 0.04 -3.18 -14.29
CA SER A 32 0.04 -3.60 -15.69
C SER A 32 0.02 -5.12 -15.84
N ALA A 33 0.75 -5.85 -14.99
CA ALA A 33 0.74 -7.31 -14.96
C ALA A 33 -0.65 -7.84 -14.55
N ALA A 34 -1.20 -7.35 -13.44
CA ALA A 34 -2.53 -7.73 -12.96
C ALA A 34 -3.62 -7.46 -13.99
N LYS A 35 -3.55 -6.34 -14.70
CA LYS A 35 -4.48 -6.03 -15.79
C LYS A 35 -4.42 -7.05 -16.92
N LYS A 36 -3.23 -7.48 -17.33
CA LYS A 36 -3.03 -8.48 -18.39
C LYS A 36 -3.54 -9.87 -17.99
N GLU A 37 -3.44 -10.21 -16.71
CA GLU A 37 -3.96 -11.45 -16.14
C GLU A 37 -5.48 -11.42 -15.88
N GLY A 38 -6.16 -10.29 -16.12
CA GLY A 38 -7.60 -10.14 -15.92
C GLY A 38 -8.00 -9.69 -14.52
N PHE A 39 -7.07 -9.46 -13.59
CA PHE A 39 -7.34 -8.96 -12.24
C PHE A 39 -7.50 -7.44 -12.21
N GLN A 40 -8.57 -6.93 -12.83
CA GLN A 40 -8.77 -5.49 -13.03
C GLN A 40 -8.92 -4.70 -11.73
N ALA A 41 -9.58 -5.29 -10.73
CA ALA A 41 -9.74 -4.69 -9.40
C ALA A 41 -8.37 -4.58 -8.68
N ILE A 42 -7.54 -5.62 -8.74
CA ILE A 42 -6.19 -5.63 -8.16
C ILE A 42 -5.29 -4.61 -8.88
N SER A 43 -5.40 -4.52 -10.22
CA SER A 43 -4.70 -3.50 -10.99
C SER A 43 -5.00 -2.09 -10.48
N LYS A 44 -6.27 -1.77 -10.19
CA LYS A 44 -6.68 -0.47 -9.63
C LYS A 44 -6.12 -0.24 -8.24
N ILE A 45 -6.08 -1.28 -7.40
CA ILE A 45 -5.51 -1.20 -6.05
C ILE A 45 -4.01 -0.88 -6.12
N PHE A 46 -3.25 -1.53 -6.99
CA PHE A 46 -1.85 -1.18 -7.19
C PHE A 46 -1.66 0.27 -7.66
N LEU A 47 -2.51 0.76 -8.57
CA LEU A 47 -2.43 2.16 -9.03
C LEU A 47 -2.80 3.15 -7.93
N GLU A 48 -3.81 2.83 -7.13
CA GLU A 48 -4.18 3.64 -5.96
C GLU A 48 -3.03 3.73 -4.98
N THR A 49 -2.42 2.58 -4.61
CA THR A 49 -1.25 2.57 -3.72
C THR A 49 -0.09 3.35 -4.35
N ALA A 50 0.19 3.18 -5.65
CA ALA A 50 1.22 3.95 -6.34
C ALA A 50 1.06 5.48 -6.24
N GLU A 51 -0.18 5.99 -6.26
CA GLU A 51 -0.44 7.42 -6.03
C GLU A 51 -0.29 7.79 -4.55
N GLN A 52 -0.55 6.89 -3.61
CA GLN A 52 -0.30 7.10 -2.18
C GLN A 52 1.20 7.17 -1.89
N GLU A 53 2.03 6.27 -2.46
CA GLU A 53 3.50 6.34 -2.34
C GLU A 53 4.08 7.64 -2.91
N LYS A 54 3.50 8.16 -3.99
CA LYS A 54 3.87 9.48 -4.52
C LYS A 54 3.60 10.60 -3.51
N GLU A 55 2.51 10.54 -2.76
CA GLU A 55 2.22 11.54 -1.71
C GLU A 55 3.18 11.40 -0.52
N HIS A 56 3.54 10.17 -0.11
CA HIS A 56 4.59 9.95 0.88
C HIS A 56 5.93 10.54 0.40
N ALA A 57 6.36 10.19 -0.81
CA ALA A 57 7.56 10.75 -1.44
C ALA A 57 7.52 12.29 -1.47
N SER A 58 6.41 12.88 -1.88
CA SER A 58 6.20 14.34 -1.91
C SER A 58 6.35 14.96 -0.52
N ARG A 59 5.79 14.30 0.51
CA ARG A 59 5.90 14.80 1.88
C ARG A 59 7.32 14.75 2.42
N LEU A 60 8.04 13.67 2.17
CA LEU A 60 9.43 13.50 2.57
C LEU A 60 10.34 14.52 1.87
N PHE A 61 10.16 14.70 0.56
CA PHE A 61 10.94 15.65 -0.23
C PHE A 61 10.80 17.10 0.23
N LYS A 62 9.61 17.50 0.71
CA LYS A 62 9.34 18.84 1.24
C LYS A 62 10.12 19.20 2.51
N PHE A 63 10.72 18.23 3.19
CA PHE A 63 11.59 18.49 4.33
C PHE A 63 13.04 18.81 3.92
N LEU A 64 13.47 18.34 2.75
CA LEU A 64 14.86 18.54 2.28
C LEU A 64 15.13 20.01 1.95
N GLU A 65 16.32 20.47 2.32
CA GLU A 65 16.73 21.87 2.22
C GLU A 65 17.49 22.18 0.92
N GLY A 66 17.48 21.27 -0.04
CA GLY A 66 18.10 21.41 -1.36
C GLY A 66 19.60 21.10 -1.37
N GLY A 67 20.15 21.04 -2.59
CA GLY A 67 21.52 20.61 -2.88
C GLY A 67 21.60 19.11 -3.21
N ASP A 68 22.82 18.64 -3.40
CA ASP A 68 23.10 17.21 -3.64
C ASP A 68 23.50 16.54 -2.33
N LEU A 69 22.94 15.35 -2.09
CA LEU A 69 23.23 14.56 -0.91
C LEU A 69 23.55 13.12 -1.32
N GLU A 70 24.75 12.66 -0.98
CA GLU A 70 25.14 11.26 -1.21
C GLU A 70 24.53 10.35 -0.14
N ILE A 71 23.86 9.29 -0.61
CA ILE A 71 23.28 8.25 0.22
C ILE A 71 23.75 6.86 -0.25
N THR A 72 23.86 5.92 0.68
CA THR A 72 24.07 4.50 0.39
C THR A 72 22.92 3.71 0.99
N ALA A 73 22.17 3.00 0.14
CA ALA A 73 21.06 2.16 0.56
C ALA A 73 20.90 0.96 -0.37
N ALA A 74 20.28 -0.11 0.13
CA ALA A 74 19.85 -1.24 -0.67
C ALA A 74 18.35 -1.12 -0.95
N PHE A 75 17.96 -1.41 -2.18
CA PHE A 75 16.56 -1.38 -2.61
C PHE A 75 16.19 -2.69 -3.31
N PRO A 76 14.91 -3.09 -3.30
CA PRO A 76 14.45 -4.28 -4.00
C PRO A 76 14.82 -4.25 -5.50
N ALA A 77 15.50 -5.30 -5.97
CA ALA A 77 15.90 -5.50 -7.37
C ALA A 77 15.11 -6.68 -7.97
N GLY A 78 13.83 -6.76 -7.65
CA GLY A 78 12.95 -7.88 -8.01
C GLY A 78 12.53 -7.85 -9.48
N LYS A 79 11.81 -8.92 -9.87
CA LYS A 79 11.20 -9.09 -11.18
C LYS A 79 9.75 -8.63 -11.15
N ILE A 80 9.22 -8.26 -12.32
CA ILE A 80 7.77 -8.22 -12.52
C ILE A 80 7.35 -9.68 -12.79
N GLY A 81 6.62 -10.25 -11.85
CA GLY A 81 6.11 -11.63 -11.90
C GLY A 81 4.62 -11.68 -12.22
N THR A 82 3.99 -12.79 -11.83
CA THR A 82 2.53 -12.92 -11.80
C THR A 82 1.91 -11.97 -10.81
N THR A 83 0.60 -11.76 -10.89
CA THR A 83 -0.13 -10.92 -9.93
C THR A 83 0.10 -11.38 -8.49
N LEU A 84 0.09 -12.68 -8.24
CA LEU A 84 0.34 -13.25 -6.92
C LEU A 84 1.75 -12.93 -6.42
N GLU A 85 2.78 -13.20 -7.24
CA GLU A 85 4.18 -12.91 -6.89
C GLU A 85 4.40 -11.42 -6.64
N ASN A 86 3.75 -10.56 -7.41
CA ASN A 86 3.83 -9.11 -7.26
C ASN A 86 3.16 -8.61 -5.96
N LEU A 87 2.01 -9.20 -5.59
CA LEU A 87 1.33 -8.91 -4.31
C LEU A 87 2.19 -9.34 -3.12
N GLN A 88 2.81 -10.52 -3.18
CA GLN A 88 3.72 -11.01 -2.14
C GLN A 88 4.96 -10.13 -2.01
N ALA A 89 5.56 -9.71 -3.14
CA ALA A 89 6.71 -8.82 -3.14
C ALA A 89 6.37 -7.42 -2.61
N ALA A 90 5.18 -6.91 -2.95
CA ALA A 90 4.68 -5.64 -2.41
C ALA A 90 4.47 -5.75 -0.89
N ALA A 91 3.73 -6.76 -0.43
CA ALA A 91 3.47 -6.98 1.00
C ALA A 91 4.77 -7.12 1.82
N TYR A 92 5.80 -7.77 1.27
CA TYR A 92 7.10 -7.86 1.91
C TYR A 92 7.77 -6.48 2.05
N GLY A 93 7.75 -5.66 1.01
CA GLY A 93 8.31 -4.30 1.03
C GLY A 93 7.62 -3.43 2.09
N GLU A 94 6.28 -3.40 2.08
CA GLU A 94 5.50 -2.65 3.07
C GLU A 94 5.77 -3.12 4.51
N HIS A 95 5.97 -4.43 4.69
CA HIS A 95 6.34 -5.00 6.01
C HIS A 95 7.66 -4.44 6.51
N GLU A 96 8.73 -4.48 5.70
CA GLU A 96 10.04 -3.94 6.04
C GLU A 96 9.98 -2.43 6.35
N GLU A 97 9.15 -1.69 5.61
CA GLU A 97 8.97 -0.26 5.80
C GLU A 97 8.27 0.05 7.11
N ASN A 98 7.17 -0.63 7.45
CA ASN A 98 6.40 -0.35 8.66
C ASN A 98 7.03 -0.91 9.94
N THR A 99 7.78 -2.03 9.87
CA THR A 99 8.35 -2.67 11.07
C THR A 99 9.78 -2.25 11.38
N GLU A 100 10.57 -1.90 10.36
CA GLU A 100 11.99 -1.62 10.51
C GLU A 100 12.36 -0.18 10.12
N MET A 101 12.10 0.20 8.86
CA MET A 101 12.62 1.44 8.30
C MET A 101 12.02 2.68 8.96
N TYR A 102 10.71 2.85 8.94
CA TYR A 102 10.05 4.04 9.47
C TYR A 102 10.17 4.17 10.99
N PRO A 103 10.03 3.10 11.81
CA PRO A 103 10.27 3.20 13.25
C PRO A 103 11.69 3.66 13.58
N LYS A 104 12.70 3.11 12.91
CA LYS A 104 14.11 3.49 13.09
C LYS A 104 14.36 4.94 12.67
N PHE A 105 13.84 5.35 11.53
CA PHE A 105 14.04 6.71 11.03
C PHE A 105 13.33 7.74 11.91
N ALA A 106 12.13 7.43 12.41
CA ALA A 106 11.41 8.27 13.36
C ALA A 106 12.16 8.43 14.69
N GLN A 107 12.74 7.33 15.21
CA GLN A 107 13.56 7.38 16.43
C GLN A 107 14.78 8.30 16.25
N ILE A 108 15.50 8.19 15.13
CA ILE A 108 16.67 9.03 14.84
C ILE A 108 16.25 10.49 14.72
N ALA A 109 15.17 10.78 14.00
CA ALA A 109 14.67 12.15 13.86
C ALA A 109 14.32 12.79 15.22
N ALA A 110 13.70 12.02 16.11
CA ALA A 110 13.41 12.50 17.47
C ALA A 110 14.69 12.77 18.27
N GLN A 111 15.70 11.90 18.18
CA GLN A 111 17.00 12.05 18.87
C GLN A 111 17.80 13.25 18.35
N GLU A 112 17.72 13.56 17.06
CA GLU A 112 18.36 14.72 16.43
C GLU A 112 17.58 16.04 16.62
N GLY A 113 16.43 16.00 17.32
CA GLY A 113 15.66 17.21 17.66
C GLY A 113 14.64 17.62 16.59
N PHE A 114 14.19 16.68 15.76
CA PHE A 114 13.16 16.89 14.73
C PHE A 114 11.84 16.14 15.06
N PRO A 115 11.15 16.47 16.18
CA PRO A 115 9.97 15.72 16.60
C PRO A 115 8.82 15.76 15.60
N ALA A 116 8.65 16.84 14.85
CA ALA A 116 7.62 16.94 13.82
C ALA A 116 7.89 15.99 12.63
N ILE A 117 9.16 15.79 12.25
CA ILE A 117 9.56 14.83 11.24
C ILE A 117 9.36 13.41 11.76
N ALA A 118 9.77 13.15 13.00
CA ALA A 118 9.58 11.85 13.65
C ALA A 118 8.11 11.42 13.65
N GLU A 119 7.20 12.33 13.95
CA GLU A 119 5.76 12.06 13.96
C GLU A 119 5.24 11.73 12.56
N ILE A 120 5.67 12.45 11.53
CA ILE A 120 5.27 12.18 10.16
C ILE A 120 5.80 10.83 9.67
N LEU A 121 7.07 10.48 9.99
CA LEU A 121 7.63 9.16 9.65
C LEU A 121 6.85 8.02 10.31
N LYS A 122 6.41 8.17 11.56
CA LYS A 122 5.52 7.18 12.22
C LYS A 122 4.18 7.04 11.49
N ASN A 123 3.57 8.17 11.13
CA ASN A 123 2.26 8.15 10.47
C ASN A 123 2.33 7.55 9.06
N ILE A 124 3.42 7.76 8.32
CA ILE A 124 3.66 7.03 7.06
C ILE A 124 3.78 5.54 7.36
N GLY A 125 4.59 5.11 8.33
CA GLY A 125 4.71 3.71 8.71
C GLY A 125 3.36 3.04 9.06
N TYR A 126 2.39 3.77 9.63
CA TYR A 126 1.03 3.26 9.82
C TYR A 126 0.27 3.08 8.50
N ALA A 127 0.48 3.94 7.51
CA ALA A 127 -0.11 3.78 6.18
C ALA A 127 0.45 2.51 5.49
N GLU A 128 1.77 2.27 5.60
CA GLU A 128 2.42 1.08 5.02
C GLU A 128 1.92 -0.21 5.66
N ARG A 129 1.59 -0.20 6.94
CA ARG A 129 0.92 -1.34 7.59
C ARG A 129 -0.43 -1.66 6.95
N TYR A 130 -1.22 -0.65 6.57
CA TYR A 130 -2.49 -0.85 5.85
C TYR A 130 -2.24 -1.38 4.44
N HIS A 131 -1.23 -0.87 3.71
CA HIS A 131 -0.84 -1.38 2.39
C HIS A 131 -0.44 -2.85 2.47
N GLU A 132 0.42 -3.22 3.44
CA GLU A 132 0.81 -4.60 3.70
C GLU A 132 -0.41 -5.51 3.90
N ALA A 133 -1.30 -5.17 4.82
CA ALA A 133 -2.47 -5.98 5.14
C ALA A 133 -3.35 -6.19 3.90
N ARG A 134 -3.53 -5.16 3.09
CA ARG A 134 -4.30 -5.21 1.85
C ARG A 134 -3.65 -6.13 0.81
N PHE A 135 -2.35 -6.03 0.59
CA PHE A 135 -1.64 -6.87 -0.36
C PHE A 135 -1.61 -8.34 0.08
N ARG A 136 -1.41 -8.61 1.38
CA ARG A 136 -1.48 -9.96 1.95
C ARG A 136 -2.86 -10.59 1.76
N ALA A 137 -3.92 -9.86 2.07
CA ALA A 137 -5.28 -10.36 1.93
C ALA A 137 -5.63 -10.71 0.47
N LEU A 138 -5.17 -9.90 -0.49
CA LEU A 138 -5.36 -10.17 -1.92
C LEU A 138 -4.54 -11.39 -2.39
N ALA A 139 -3.29 -11.51 -1.93
CA ALA A 139 -2.46 -12.68 -2.24
C ALA A 139 -3.11 -13.96 -1.69
N GLU A 140 -3.53 -13.97 -0.43
CA GLU A 140 -4.24 -15.09 0.21
C GLU A 140 -5.51 -15.45 -0.55
N ALA A 141 -6.28 -14.46 -1.00
CA ALA A 141 -7.52 -14.69 -1.74
C ALA A 141 -7.27 -15.36 -3.11
N ILE A 142 -6.15 -15.03 -3.78
CA ILE A 142 -5.74 -15.71 -5.02
C ILE A 142 -5.29 -17.13 -4.71
N GLU A 143 -4.40 -17.33 -3.73
CA GLU A 143 -3.85 -18.64 -3.36
C GLU A 143 -4.93 -19.64 -2.93
N SER A 144 -5.90 -19.18 -2.15
CA SER A 144 -7.02 -20.00 -1.66
C SER A 144 -8.17 -20.15 -2.67
N GLY A 145 -8.12 -19.47 -3.81
CA GLY A 145 -9.21 -19.45 -4.79
C GLY A 145 -10.46 -18.73 -4.32
N THR A 146 -10.35 -17.88 -3.31
CA THR A 146 -11.49 -17.16 -2.70
C THR A 146 -11.68 -15.74 -3.22
N LEU A 147 -10.84 -15.28 -4.17
CA LEU A 147 -10.91 -13.92 -4.70
C LEU A 147 -12.27 -13.57 -5.31
N PHE A 148 -12.93 -14.53 -5.98
CA PHE A 148 -14.24 -14.35 -6.61
C PHE A 148 -15.32 -15.24 -6.03
N LYS A 149 -15.00 -16.09 -5.04
CA LYS A 149 -15.92 -17.02 -4.40
C LYS A 149 -15.63 -17.11 -2.91
N GLN A 150 -16.67 -17.05 -2.09
CA GLN A 150 -16.61 -17.10 -0.62
C GLN A 150 -17.54 -18.17 -0.09
N ASP A 151 -17.23 -18.74 1.08
CA ASP A 151 -18.09 -19.72 1.74
C ASP A 151 -19.38 -19.11 2.33
N LYS A 152 -19.40 -17.80 2.47
CA LYS A 152 -20.52 -17.02 3.00
C LYS A 152 -20.99 -15.97 2.01
N ILE A 153 -22.21 -15.51 2.19
CA ILE A 153 -22.76 -14.40 1.41
C ILE A 153 -21.98 -13.13 1.77
N VAL A 154 -21.45 -12.45 0.76
CA VAL A 154 -20.72 -11.19 0.88
C VAL A 154 -21.20 -10.20 -0.18
N MET A 155 -20.82 -8.94 -0.02
CA MET A 155 -21.05 -7.91 -1.02
C MET A 155 -19.85 -7.83 -1.99
N TRP A 156 -20.14 -7.96 -3.28
CA TRP A 156 -19.21 -7.81 -4.38
C TRP A 156 -19.44 -6.48 -5.06
N ARG A 157 -18.41 -5.66 -5.20
CA ARG A 157 -18.50 -4.36 -5.85
C ARG A 157 -17.74 -4.38 -7.17
N CYS A 158 -18.41 -4.01 -8.27
CA CYS A 158 -17.76 -3.76 -9.54
C CYS A 158 -16.96 -2.46 -9.48
N THR A 159 -15.65 -2.55 -9.55
CA THR A 159 -14.76 -1.38 -9.49
C THR A 159 -14.81 -0.51 -10.74
N ASN A 160 -15.51 -0.95 -11.81
CA ASN A 160 -15.69 -0.14 -13.02
C ASN A 160 -16.88 0.82 -12.93
N CYS A 161 -18.04 0.34 -12.49
CA CYS A 161 -19.26 1.13 -12.51
C CYS A 161 -19.93 1.33 -11.14
N GLY A 162 -19.37 0.75 -10.08
CA GLY A 162 -19.93 0.86 -8.72
C GLY A 162 -21.10 -0.09 -8.43
N MET A 163 -21.60 -0.85 -9.43
CA MET A 163 -22.66 -1.85 -9.21
C MET A 163 -22.20 -2.87 -8.17
N TRP A 164 -23.07 -3.23 -7.26
CA TRP A 164 -22.81 -4.22 -6.24
C TRP A 164 -23.79 -5.41 -6.33
N HIS A 165 -23.31 -6.56 -5.90
CA HIS A 165 -24.02 -7.83 -5.92
C HIS A 165 -23.86 -8.52 -4.56
N ILE A 166 -24.92 -9.15 -4.05
CA ILE A 166 -24.89 -9.93 -2.82
C ILE A 166 -24.96 -11.41 -3.19
N GLY A 167 -23.99 -12.19 -2.76
CA GLY A 167 -23.92 -13.62 -3.04
C GLY A 167 -22.63 -14.24 -2.55
N THR A 168 -22.51 -15.55 -2.72
CA THR A 168 -21.28 -16.30 -2.41
C THR A 168 -20.24 -16.22 -3.52
N GLU A 169 -20.62 -15.74 -4.72
CA GLU A 169 -19.73 -15.67 -5.89
C GLU A 169 -19.94 -14.34 -6.63
N ALA A 170 -18.85 -13.74 -7.10
CA ALA A 170 -18.90 -12.56 -7.94
C ALA A 170 -19.49 -12.90 -9.32
N PRO A 171 -20.36 -12.07 -9.90
CA PRO A 171 -20.88 -12.30 -11.24
C PRO A 171 -19.75 -12.46 -12.27
N SER A 172 -19.85 -13.45 -13.16
CA SER A 172 -18.90 -13.65 -14.26
C SER A 172 -18.86 -12.46 -15.22
N VAL A 173 -20.01 -11.77 -15.36
CA VAL A 173 -20.16 -10.54 -16.14
C VAL A 173 -21.01 -9.56 -15.31
N CYS A 174 -20.57 -8.33 -15.19
CA CYS A 174 -21.33 -7.29 -14.51
C CYS A 174 -22.64 -6.99 -15.24
N PRO A 175 -23.82 -7.16 -14.60
CA PRO A 175 -25.09 -6.95 -15.27
C PRO A 175 -25.37 -5.49 -15.60
N ALA A 176 -24.64 -4.54 -15.03
CA ALA A 176 -24.82 -3.11 -15.29
C ALA A 176 -23.90 -2.58 -16.39
N CYS A 177 -22.65 -3.03 -16.48
CA CYS A 177 -21.68 -2.45 -17.42
C CYS A 177 -21.00 -3.48 -18.35
N LEU A 178 -21.38 -4.74 -18.26
CA LEU A 178 -20.94 -5.87 -19.09
C LEU A 178 -19.44 -6.15 -19.08
N HIS A 179 -18.72 -5.66 -18.07
CA HIS A 179 -17.32 -6.02 -17.82
C HIS A 179 -17.23 -7.39 -17.12
N ASP A 180 -16.10 -8.06 -17.28
CA ASP A 180 -15.84 -9.39 -16.74
C ASP A 180 -15.71 -9.39 -15.20
N GLN A 181 -15.63 -10.60 -14.63
CA GLN A 181 -15.52 -10.86 -13.20
C GLN A 181 -14.30 -10.19 -12.57
N GLY A 182 -13.22 -10.00 -13.31
CA GLY A 182 -11.98 -9.40 -12.82
C GLY A 182 -12.14 -7.97 -12.30
N TYR A 183 -13.24 -7.30 -12.60
CA TYR A 183 -13.60 -5.99 -12.05
C TYR A 183 -14.27 -6.06 -10.67
N PHE A 184 -14.65 -7.23 -10.19
CA PHE A 184 -15.29 -7.36 -8.89
C PHE A 184 -14.27 -7.55 -7.77
N ILE A 185 -14.62 -7.02 -6.61
CA ILE A 185 -13.90 -7.25 -5.36
C ILE A 185 -14.92 -7.31 -4.21
N SER A 186 -14.68 -8.19 -3.23
CA SER A 186 -15.45 -8.18 -2.00
C SER A 186 -14.88 -7.15 -1.02
N GLU A 187 -15.74 -6.43 -0.32
CA GLU A 187 -15.28 -5.43 0.65
C GLU A 187 -14.49 -6.05 1.81
N GLY A 188 -14.79 -7.28 2.19
CA GLY A 188 -14.08 -7.99 3.26
C GLY A 188 -12.61 -8.34 2.93
N VAL A 189 -12.19 -8.33 1.67
CA VAL A 189 -10.79 -8.57 1.27
C VAL A 189 -9.95 -7.31 1.42
N THR A 190 -10.55 -6.13 1.28
CA THR A 190 -9.81 -4.84 1.32
C THR A 190 -9.83 -4.16 2.68
N ALA A 191 -10.66 -4.63 3.63
CA ALA A 191 -10.93 -3.98 4.91
C ALA A 191 -10.44 -4.78 6.13
N ARG A 192 -9.46 -5.67 5.98
CA ARG A 192 -8.88 -6.36 7.14
C ARG A 192 -7.91 -5.42 7.87
N CYS A 193 -8.49 -4.56 8.71
CA CYS A 193 -7.78 -4.06 9.87
C CYS A 193 -7.76 -5.17 10.91
N ASP A 194 -6.60 -5.56 11.40
CA ASP A 194 -6.49 -6.51 12.50
C ASP A 194 -6.92 -5.79 13.79
N THR A 195 -8.17 -6.02 14.21
CA THR A 195 -8.77 -5.39 15.39
C THR A 195 -8.14 -5.84 16.72
N ASN A 196 -7.24 -6.84 16.69
CA ASN A 196 -6.59 -7.36 17.90
C ASN A 196 -5.48 -6.45 18.44
N GLU A 197 -5.02 -5.46 17.69
CA GLU A 197 -3.99 -4.52 18.14
C GLU A 197 -4.44 -3.05 18.25
N GLY A 198 -5.74 -2.78 18.30
CA GLY A 198 -6.27 -1.47 18.72
C GLY A 198 -6.13 -0.32 17.71
N PHE A 199 -5.89 -0.58 16.43
CA PHE A 199 -5.61 0.45 15.42
C PHE A 199 -6.71 0.67 14.36
N CYS A 200 -7.87 0.06 14.49
CA CYS A 200 -9.06 0.35 13.71
C CYS A 200 -10.28 0.59 14.60
N GLU A 201 -10.13 1.44 15.60
CA GLU A 201 -11.31 2.10 16.18
C GLU A 201 -11.71 3.27 15.27
N TYR A 202 -12.35 2.98 14.16
CA TYR A 202 -13.43 3.85 13.74
C TYR A 202 -14.58 3.55 14.72
N SER A 203 -14.59 4.25 15.83
CA SER A 203 -15.78 4.37 16.64
C SER A 203 -16.93 4.72 15.70
N ALA A 204 -17.93 3.82 15.63
CA ALA A 204 -19.20 4.16 15.07
C ALA A 204 -19.59 5.53 15.66
N ILE A 205 -19.81 6.50 14.79
CA ILE A 205 -20.48 7.73 15.19
C ILE A 205 -21.87 7.27 15.55
N GLU A 206 -22.12 7.04 16.83
CA GLU A 206 -23.47 6.88 17.35
C GLU A 206 -24.21 8.20 17.08
N GLU A 207 -25.31 8.12 16.32
CA GLU A 207 -26.27 9.19 16.13
C GLU A 207 -26.92 9.63 17.46
#